data_6f672ef544ca6527836540773fb7c52f
#
_entry.id   6f672ef544ca6527836540773fb7c52f
#
_cell.length_a   1.000
_cell.length_b   1.000
_cell.length_c   1.000
_cell.angle_alpha   90.00
_cell.angle_beta   90.00
_cell.angle_gamma   90.00
#
_symmetry.space_group_name_H-M   'P 1'
#
loop_
_entity.id
_entity.type
_entity.pdbx_description
1 polymer ?
#
loop_
_entity_poly.entity_id
_entity_poly.type
_entity_poly.pdbx_seq_one_letter_code
_entity_poly.pdbx_strand_id
1 'polypeptide(L)'
;QPTVAEAAASLRSELLDLRARAYADADLASADPQMAAATVVERTALRAAALDLNLRAATALVAASGGGAMMLSSNAQRRAREALFLLVQGQTADLRQASLGYLTD
;
A
#
# COMPACT_ATOMS: atom_id res chain seq x y z
N GLN A 1 -9.24 -21.79 2.49
CA GLN A 1 -9.80 -20.58 1.85
C GLN A 1 -10.24 -19.61 2.94
N PRO A 2 -9.67 -18.39 2.98
CA PRO A 2 -10.12 -17.42 3.96
C PRO A 2 -11.51 -16.88 3.63
N THR A 3 -12.27 -16.58 4.66
CA THR A 3 -13.53 -15.82 4.52
C THR A 3 -13.21 -14.35 4.23
N VAL A 4 -14.21 -13.59 3.79
CA VAL A 4 -14.07 -12.14 3.60
C VAL A 4 -13.63 -11.47 4.91
N ALA A 5 -14.21 -11.86 6.03
CA ALA A 5 -13.85 -11.31 7.34
C ALA A 5 -12.41 -11.63 7.73
N GLU A 6 -11.94 -12.85 7.48
CA GLU A 6 -10.55 -13.24 7.76
C GLU A 6 -9.57 -12.49 6.85
N ALA A 7 -9.89 -12.33 5.58
CA ALA A 7 -9.08 -11.55 4.65
C ALA A 7 -9.01 -10.08 5.08
N ALA A 8 -10.13 -9.49 5.46
CA ALA A 8 -10.17 -8.11 5.95
C ALA A 8 -9.33 -7.94 7.22
N ALA A 9 -9.42 -8.89 8.16
CA ALA A 9 -8.64 -8.85 9.40
C ALA A 9 -7.14 -8.95 9.12
N SER A 10 -6.73 -9.80 8.18
CA SER A 10 -5.34 -9.94 7.77
C SER A 10 -4.79 -8.65 7.16
N LEU A 11 -5.53 -8.04 6.24
CA LEU A 11 -5.14 -6.78 5.61
C LEU A 11 -5.07 -5.64 6.64
N ARG A 12 -6.01 -5.60 7.58
CA ARG A 12 -6.01 -4.60 8.66
C ARG A 12 -4.80 -4.76 9.57
N SER A 13 -4.44 -5.99 9.93
CA SER A 13 -3.26 -6.26 10.76
C SER A 13 -1.98 -5.77 10.06
N GLU A 14 -1.86 -6.05 8.77
CA GLU A 14 -0.74 -5.59 7.95
C GLU A 14 -0.68 -4.06 7.87
N LEU A 15 -1.83 -3.41 7.72
CA LEU A 15 -1.94 -1.96 7.71
C LEU A 15 -1.47 -1.33 9.03
N LEU A 16 -1.91 -1.88 10.16
CA LEU A 16 -1.53 -1.36 11.47
C LEU A 16 -0.03 -1.49 11.74
N ASP A 17 0.56 -2.62 11.35
CA ASP A 17 2.01 -2.83 11.45
C ASP A 17 2.78 -1.84 10.57
N LEU A 18 2.39 -1.72 9.32
CA LEU A 18 3.01 -0.79 8.37
C LEU A 18 2.91 0.66 8.85
N ARG A 19 1.76 1.05 9.36
CA ARG A 19 1.51 2.39 9.89
C ARG A 19 2.41 2.70 11.07
N ALA A 20 2.56 1.76 12.00
CA ALA A 20 3.43 1.93 13.17
C ALA A 20 4.88 2.12 12.75
N ARG A 21 5.36 1.34 11.80
CA ARG A 21 6.73 1.44 11.27
C ARG A 21 6.96 2.76 10.54
N ALA A 22 5.99 3.19 9.74
CA ALA A 22 6.07 4.45 9.00
C ALA A 22 6.13 5.66 9.95
N TYR A 23 5.32 5.67 10.99
CA TYR A 23 5.35 6.75 11.98
C TYR A 23 6.65 6.75 12.79
N ALA A 24 7.18 5.59 13.16
CA ALA A 24 8.46 5.49 13.86
C ALA A 24 9.59 6.06 13.00
N ASP A 25 9.65 5.73 11.73
CA ASP A 25 10.67 6.25 10.80
C ASP A 25 10.50 7.75 10.55
N ALA A 26 9.26 8.23 10.46
CA ALA A 26 8.98 9.66 10.30
C ALA A 26 9.45 10.46 11.53
N ASP A 27 9.21 9.93 12.72
CA ASP A 27 9.67 10.57 13.96
C ASP A 27 11.20 10.65 14.03
N LEU A 28 11.89 9.57 13.66
CA LEU A 28 13.35 9.55 13.58
C LEU A 28 13.87 10.57 12.57
N ALA A 29 13.29 10.61 11.38
CA ALA A 29 13.69 11.52 10.33
C ALA A 29 13.46 12.99 10.69
N SER A 30 12.42 13.28 11.47
CA SER A 30 12.12 14.64 11.93
C SER A 30 13.03 15.12 13.06
N ALA A 31 13.57 14.18 13.84
CA ALA A 31 14.39 14.52 15.02
C ALA A 31 15.81 14.96 14.65
N ASP A 32 16.37 14.40 13.56
CA ASP A 32 17.79 14.61 13.21
C ASP A 32 17.97 14.42 11.70
N PRO A 33 18.65 15.39 10.99
CA PRO A 33 18.97 15.23 9.57
C PRO A 33 19.78 13.98 9.24
N GLN A 34 20.64 13.52 10.14
CA GLN A 34 21.38 12.27 9.93
C GLN A 34 20.45 11.06 9.95
N MET A 35 19.44 11.06 10.79
CA MET A 35 18.44 10.00 10.84
C MET A 35 17.54 10.05 9.61
N ALA A 36 17.25 11.24 9.09
CA ALA A 36 16.52 11.38 7.82
C ALA A 36 17.28 10.72 6.69
N ALA A 37 18.59 10.93 6.59
CA ALA A 37 19.43 10.31 5.57
C ALA A 37 19.55 8.79 5.79
N ALA A 38 19.72 8.35 7.03
CA ALA A 38 19.90 6.94 7.39
C ALA A 38 18.62 6.11 7.12
N THR A 39 17.44 6.72 7.19
CA THR A 39 16.15 6.03 7.00
C THR A 39 15.57 6.15 5.58
N VAL A 40 16.26 6.79 4.63
CA VAL A 40 15.76 7.01 3.27
C VAL A 40 15.37 5.71 2.58
N VAL A 41 16.23 4.69 2.62
CA VAL A 41 15.97 3.40 1.96
C VAL A 41 14.75 2.73 2.59
N GLU A 42 14.66 2.71 3.91
CA GLU A 42 13.52 2.10 4.60
C GLU A 42 12.22 2.87 4.34
N ARG A 43 12.25 4.21 4.35
CA ARG A 43 11.05 5.00 4.06
C ARG A 43 10.56 4.78 2.63
N THR A 44 11.47 4.64 1.68
CA THR A 44 11.11 4.29 0.29
C THR A 44 10.46 2.91 0.24
N ALA A 45 11.04 1.92 0.94
CA ALA A 45 10.48 0.58 1.00
C ALA A 45 9.10 0.56 1.67
N LEU A 46 8.91 1.32 2.74
CA LEU A 46 7.62 1.44 3.42
C LEU A 46 6.57 2.10 2.53
N ARG A 47 6.95 3.08 1.74
CA ARG A 47 6.05 3.71 0.77
C ARG A 47 5.63 2.72 -0.31
N ALA A 48 6.56 1.93 -0.84
CA ALA A 48 6.24 0.89 -1.80
C ALA A 48 5.32 -0.18 -1.18
N ALA A 49 5.58 -0.57 0.07
CA ALA A 49 4.73 -1.51 0.79
C ALA A 49 3.32 -0.97 1.00
N ALA A 50 3.17 0.33 1.28
CA ALA A 50 1.86 0.96 1.42
C ALA A 50 1.08 0.96 0.10
N LEU A 51 1.75 1.23 -1.01
CA LEU A 51 1.12 1.20 -2.34
C LEU A 51 0.69 -0.23 -2.70
N ASP A 52 1.54 -1.21 -2.41
CA ASP A 52 1.23 -2.63 -2.61
C ASP A 52 0.03 -3.08 -1.78
N LEU A 53 0.00 -2.73 -0.49
CA LEU A 53 -1.11 -3.05 0.40
C LEU A 53 -2.40 -2.41 -0.09
N ASN A 54 -2.36 -1.14 -0.51
CA ASN A 54 -3.52 -0.44 -1.05
C ASN A 54 -4.06 -1.15 -2.29
N LEU A 55 -3.19 -1.58 -3.20
CA LEU A 55 -3.59 -2.31 -4.40
C LEU A 55 -4.21 -3.66 -4.04
N ARG A 56 -3.60 -4.41 -3.12
CA ARG A 56 -4.11 -5.71 -2.69
C ARG A 56 -5.47 -5.58 -1.98
N ALA A 57 -5.63 -4.58 -1.13
CA ALA A 57 -6.89 -4.33 -0.44
C ALA A 57 -8.00 -3.94 -1.42
N ALA A 58 -7.70 -3.06 -2.39
CA ALA A 58 -8.65 -2.66 -3.41
C ALA A 58 -9.05 -3.85 -4.30
N THR A 59 -8.08 -4.69 -4.67
CA THR A 59 -8.33 -5.90 -5.46
C THR A 59 -9.16 -6.91 -4.67
N ALA A 60 -8.88 -7.08 -3.38
CA ALA A 60 -9.67 -7.95 -2.52
C ALA A 60 -11.12 -7.47 -2.40
N LEU A 61 -11.34 -6.15 -2.35
CA LEU A 61 -12.68 -5.56 -2.33
C LEU A 61 -13.42 -5.85 -3.64
N VAL A 62 -12.75 -5.75 -4.78
CA VAL A 62 -13.33 -6.12 -6.09
C VAL A 62 -13.74 -7.59 -6.09
N ALA A 63 -12.86 -8.47 -5.62
CA ALA A 63 -13.15 -9.90 -5.56
C ALA A 63 -14.34 -10.21 -4.63
N ALA A 64 -14.39 -9.56 -3.47
CA ALA A 64 -15.49 -9.74 -2.52
C ALA A 64 -16.82 -9.19 -3.03
N SER A 65 -16.79 -8.13 -3.85
CA SER A 65 -17.98 -7.50 -4.41
C SER A 65 -18.56 -8.27 -5.61
N GLY A 66 -17.74 -9.12 -6.23
CA GLY A 66 -18.17 -9.93 -7.38
C GLY A 66 -18.56 -9.07 -8.59
N GLY A 67 -19.60 -9.50 -9.32
CA GLY A 67 -20.03 -8.84 -10.55
C GLY A 67 -20.41 -7.38 -10.40
N GLY A 68 -20.86 -6.95 -9.22
CA GLY A 68 -21.19 -5.56 -8.94
C GLY A 68 -20.00 -4.61 -9.06
N ALA A 69 -18.79 -5.11 -8.87
CA ALA A 69 -17.57 -4.32 -9.01
C ALA A 69 -17.27 -3.86 -10.42
N MET A 70 -17.91 -4.48 -11.41
CA MET A 70 -17.73 -4.11 -12.83
C MET A 70 -18.45 -2.81 -13.20
N MET A 71 -19.35 -2.33 -12.36
CA MET A 71 -20.07 -1.08 -12.58
C MET A 71 -19.18 0.12 -12.25
N LEU A 72 -19.16 1.13 -13.12
CA LEU A 72 -18.37 2.35 -12.92
C LEU A 72 -18.76 3.11 -11.64
N SER A 73 -20.03 2.99 -11.23
CA SER A 73 -20.52 3.58 -9.99
C SER A 73 -20.13 2.79 -8.74
N SER A 74 -19.51 1.62 -8.89
CA SER A 74 -19.11 0.78 -7.78
C SER A 74 -17.98 1.43 -6.98
N ASN A 75 -18.12 1.42 -5.65
CA ASN A 75 -17.05 1.83 -4.74
C ASN A 75 -15.79 0.97 -4.92
N ALA A 76 -15.97 -0.35 -5.11
CA ALA A 76 -14.85 -1.28 -5.32
C ALA A 76 -14.07 -0.92 -6.58
N GLN A 77 -14.74 -0.62 -7.68
CA GLN A 77 -14.08 -0.23 -8.93
C GLN A 77 -13.34 1.11 -8.78
N ARG A 78 -13.97 2.08 -8.11
CA ARG A 78 -13.34 3.37 -7.86
C ARG A 78 -12.05 3.21 -7.06
N ARG A 79 -12.08 2.40 -6.00
CA ARG A 79 -10.89 2.14 -5.17
C ARG A 79 -9.78 1.46 -5.95
N ALA A 80 -10.14 0.52 -6.83
CA ALA A 80 -9.16 -0.15 -7.69
C ALA A 80 -8.48 0.85 -8.65
N ARG A 81 -9.25 1.74 -9.27
CA ARG A 81 -8.70 2.78 -10.15
C ARG A 81 -7.80 3.76 -9.39
N GLU A 82 -8.22 4.18 -8.20
CA GLU A 82 -7.41 5.05 -7.34
C GLU A 82 -6.10 4.38 -6.93
N ALA A 83 -6.12 3.09 -6.60
CA ALA A 83 -4.94 2.34 -6.23
C ALA A 83 -3.93 2.25 -7.38
N LEU A 84 -4.42 1.98 -8.60
CA LEU A 84 -3.57 1.96 -9.79
C LEU A 84 -2.98 3.34 -10.10
N PHE A 85 -3.77 4.40 -9.94
CA PHE A 85 -3.30 5.77 -10.13
C PHE A 85 -2.18 6.13 -9.14
N LEU A 86 -2.34 5.73 -7.89
CA LEU A 86 -1.33 6.00 -6.86
C LEU A 86 0.00 5.30 -7.13
N LEU A 87 0.00 4.17 -7.86
CA LEU A 87 1.24 3.50 -8.24
C LEU A 87 2.11 4.35 -9.16
N VAL A 88 1.53 5.27 -9.93
CA VAL A 88 2.27 6.10 -10.88
C VAL A 88 2.44 7.54 -10.40
N GLN A 89 1.60 8.01 -9.48
CA GLN A 89 1.68 9.36 -8.96
C GLN A 89 2.91 9.54 -8.07
N GLY A 90 3.72 10.55 -8.35
CA GLY A 90 4.89 10.88 -7.53
C GLY A 90 5.99 9.81 -7.58
N GLN A 91 6.05 9.03 -8.65
CA GLN A 91 7.07 8.00 -8.81
C GLN A 91 8.47 8.60 -8.94
N THR A 92 9.40 8.03 -8.18
CA THR A 92 10.83 8.18 -8.37
C THR A 92 11.39 6.86 -8.93
N ALA A 93 12.63 6.89 -9.44
CA ALA A 93 13.27 5.67 -9.92
C ALA A 93 13.35 4.61 -8.81
N ASP A 94 13.73 5.02 -7.60
CA ASP A 94 13.86 4.12 -6.45
C ASP A 94 12.51 3.54 -6.03
N LEU A 95 11.47 4.37 -5.99
CA LEU A 95 10.12 3.90 -5.64
C LEU A 95 9.58 2.94 -6.70
N ARG A 96 9.82 3.23 -7.97
CA ARG A 96 9.42 2.35 -9.07
C ARG A 96 10.06 0.97 -8.93
N GLN A 97 11.36 0.94 -8.67
CA GLN A 97 12.08 -0.32 -8.50
C GLN A 97 11.57 -1.12 -7.31
N ALA A 98 11.34 -0.45 -6.18
CA ALA A 98 10.80 -1.06 -4.98
C ALA A 98 9.38 -1.62 -5.23
N SER A 99 8.53 -0.86 -5.94
CA SER A 99 7.17 -1.30 -6.28
C SER A 99 7.17 -2.50 -7.22
N LEU A 100 8.07 -2.51 -8.21
CA LEU A 100 8.24 -3.66 -9.11
C LEU A 100 8.64 -4.91 -8.34
N GLY A 101 9.45 -4.78 -7.31
CA GLY A 101 9.82 -5.90 -6.45
C GLY A 101 8.59 -6.56 -5.81
N TYR A 102 7.67 -5.76 -5.29
CA TYR A 102 6.42 -6.28 -4.72
C TYR A 102 5.54 -6.98 -5.77
N LEU A 103 5.49 -6.43 -6.98
CA LEU A 103 4.60 -6.94 -8.02
C LEU A 103 5.14 -8.21 -8.70
N THR A 104 6.44 -8.48 -8.59
CA THR A 104 7.09 -9.59 -9.31
C THR A 104 7.62 -10.69 -8.41
N ASP A 105 7.57 -10.52 -7.11
CA ASP A 105 8.02 -11.53 -6.14
C ASP A 105 6.94 -12.59 -5.78
#